data_5f48e2e3001badf6eb123f75207b7805
#
_entry.id   5f48e2e3001badf6eb123f75207b7805
#
_cell.length_a   1.000
_cell.length_b   1.000
_cell.length_c   1.000
_cell.angle_alpha   90.00
_cell.angle_beta   90.00
_cell.angle_gamma   90.00
#
_symmetry.space_group_name_H-M   'P 1'
#
loop_
_entity.id
_entity.type
_entity.pdbx_description
1 polymer ?
#
loop_
_entity_poly.entity_id
_entity_poly.type
_entity_poly.pdbx_seq_one_letter_code
_entity_poly.pdbx_strand_id
1 'polypeptide(L)'
;MIGKKIRLERIIDRNSGKTVIIPMDHGVTVGPIAGLEDMREAVSGVVAGGANAILMHKGIVRAGHRGTGKDVGLIIHLSAGTSLSPDPNAKELVCTVEEAVQLGADAVSVHIN
;
A
#
# COMPACT_ATOMS: atom_id res chain seq x y z
N MET A 1 4.18 1.43 22.68
CA MET A 1 3.40 0.23 22.35
C MET A 1 4.25 -0.71 21.49
N ILE A 2 4.38 -1.94 21.93
CA ILE A 2 5.31 -2.90 21.30
C ILE A 2 4.89 -3.28 19.87
N GLY A 3 3.61 -3.48 19.60
CA GLY A 3 3.14 -3.84 18.26
C GLY A 3 3.47 -2.80 17.20
N LYS A 4 3.37 -1.52 17.55
CA LYS A 4 3.77 -0.43 16.67
C LYS A 4 5.26 -0.51 16.34
N LYS A 5 6.10 -0.77 17.33
CA LYS A 5 7.56 -0.89 17.14
C LYS A 5 7.90 -2.07 16.22
N ILE A 6 7.25 -3.21 16.42
CA ILE A 6 7.45 -4.40 15.59
C ILE A 6 7.08 -4.11 14.14
N ARG A 7 5.93 -3.44 13.91
CA ARG A 7 5.49 -3.11 12.54
C ARG A 7 6.38 -2.07 11.87
N LEU A 8 6.86 -1.08 12.61
CA LEU A 8 7.75 -0.05 12.05
C LEU A 8 9.06 -0.63 11.53
N GLU A 9 9.55 -1.73 12.11
CA GLU A 9 10.75 -2.43 11.64
C GLU A 9 10.61 -2.97 10.20
N ARG A 10 9.38 -3.20 9.76
CA ARG A 10 9.10 -3.67 8.39
C ARG A 10 9.02 -2.53 7.38
N ILE A 11 8.96 -1.28 7.84
CA ILE A 11 8.80 -0.10 6.97
C ILE A 11 10.07 0.73 6.97
N ILE A 12 10.67 0.96 8.13
CA ILE A 12 11.84 1.81 8.29
C ILE A 12 13.04 0.95 8.64
N ASP A 13 14.11 1.08 7.86
CA ASP A 13 15.36 0.39 8.15
C ASP A 13 15.94 0.92 9.47
N ARG A 14 16.15 0.02 10.45
CA ARG A 14 16.65 0.41 11.78
C ARG A 14 18.08 0.96 11.73
N ASN A 15 18.88 0.50 10.77
CA ASN A 15 20.29 0.87 10.70
C ASN A 15 20.49 2.25 10.10
N SER A 16 19.74 2.58 9.05
CA SER A 16 19.83 3.86 8.37
C SER A 16 18.82 4.89 8.87
N GLY A 17 17.70 4.44 9.48
CA GLY A 17 16.58 5.29 9.83
C GLY A 17 15.78 5.78 8.63
N LYS A 18 16.00 5.20 7.44
CA LYS A 18 15.40 5.64 6.18
C LYS A 18 14.42 4.61 5.67
N THR A 19 13.54 5.04 4.76
CA THR A 19 12.61 4.15 4.08
C THR A 19 12.38 4.60 2.64
N VAL A 20 12.12 3.62 1.78
CA VAL A 20 11.62 3.84 0.43
C VAL A 20 10.27 3.16 0.33
N ILE A 21 9.22 3.95 0.18
CA ILE A 21 7.85 3.47 0.06
C ILE A 21 7.39 3.71 -1.37
N ILE A 22 6.94 2.66 -2.04
CA ILE A 22 6.47 2.75 -3.42
C ILE A 22 4.94 2.68 -3.44
N PRO A 23 4.25 3.76 -3.83
CA PRO A 23 2.80 3.74 -3.98
C PRO A 23 2.40 2.95 -5.23
N MET A 24 1.39 2.10 -5.09
CA MET A 24 0.88 1.24 -6.16
C MET A 24 -0.66 1.26 -6.18
N ASP A 25 -1.25 2.37 -5.77
CA ASP A 25 -2.70 2.57 -5.66
C ASP A 25 -3.29 3.40 -6.81
N HIS A 26 -2.52 3.65 -7.87
CA HIS A 26 -2.89 4.54 -8.97
C HIS A 26 -4.13 4.07 -9.74
N GLY A 27 -4.33 2.76 -9.86
CA GLY A 27 -5.40 2.21 -10.69
C GLY A 27 -6.80 2.67 -10.31
N VAL A 28 -7.06 2.89 -9.01
CA VAL A 28 -8.35 3.39 -8.55
C VAL A 28 -8.57 4.84 -8.98
N THR A 29 -7.53 5.65 -8.93
CA THR A 29 -7.60 7.08 -9.26
C THR A 29 -7.67 7.32 -10.76
N VAL A 30 -6.80 6.69 -11.55
CA VAL A 30 -6.58 7.03 -12.96
C VAL A 30 -6.87 5.88 -13.92
N GLY A 31 -7.27 4.70 -13.42
CA GLY A 31 -7.49 3.51 -14.24
C GLY A 31 -6.20 2.78 -14.59
N PRO A 32 -6.21 1.92 -15.62
CA PRO A 32 -5.02 1.18 -16.01
C PRO A 32 -3.87 2.13 -16.36
N ILE A 33 -2.69 1.80 -15.86
CA ILE A 33 -1.49 2.62 -16.05
C ILE A 33 -0.31 1.70 -16.37
N ALA A 34 0.54 2.13 -17.31
CA ALA A 34 1.72 1.37 -17.72
C ALA A 34 2.61 1.05 -16.49
N GLY A 35 3.00 -0.20 -16.36
CA GLY A 35 3.81 -0.71 -15.26
C GLY A 35 3.01 -1.26 -14.08
N LEU A 36 1.70 -1.00 -14.01
CA LEU A 36 0.82 -1.49 -12.94
C LEU A 36 -0.31 -2.39 -13.45
N GLU A 37 -0.28 -2.83 -14.70
CA GLU A 37 -1.30 -3.73 -15.24
C GLU A 37 -1.21 -5.13 -14.63
N ASP A 38 0.01 -5.61 -14.36
CA ASP A 38 0.26 -6.84 -13.65
C ASP A 38 0.87 -6.52 -12.28
N MET A 39 0.03 -6.53 -11.24
CA MET A 39 0.44 -6.15 -9.90
C MET A 39 1.43 -7.13 -9.27
N ARG A 40 1.35 -8.41 -9.59
CA ARG A 40 2.33 -9.39 -9.07
C ARG A 40 3.72 -9.11 -9.61
N GLU A 41 3.81 -8.86 -10.91
CA GLU A 41 5.07 -8.51 -11.54
C GLU A 41 5.61 -7.19 -10.99
N ALA A 42 4.75 -6.19 -10.86
CA ALA A 42 5.12 -4.89 -10.31
C ALA A 42 5.64 -5.02 -8.86
N VAL A 43 4.98 -5.78 -8.01
CA VAL A 43 5.43 -6.04 -6.63
C VAL A 43 6.79 -6.74 -6.64
N SER A 44 6.96 -7.77 -7.46
CA SER A 44 8.24 -8.49 -7.56
C SER A 44 9.39 -7.57 -7.98
N GLY A 45 9.15 -6.69 -8.93
CA GLY A 45 10.14 -5.73 -9.40
C GLY A 45 10.53 -4.71 -8.31
N VAL A 46 9.55 -4.21 -7.60
CA VAL A 46 9.75 -3.24 -6.51
C VAL A 46 10.52 -3.87 -5.35
N VAL A 47 10.19 -5.11 -4.99
CA VAL A 47 10.92 -5.87 -3.95
C VAL A 47 12.37 -6.11 -4.39
N ALA A 48 12.58 -6.56 -5.62
CA ALA A 48 13.93 -6.78 -6.16
C ALA A 48 14.75 -5.49 -6.21
N GLY A 49 14.09 -4.36 -6.41
CA GLY A 49 14.72 -3.03 -6.40
C GLY A 49 15.09 -2.52 -5.01
N GLY A 50 14.67 -3.20 -3.95
CA GLY A 50 15.06 -2.87 -2.57
C GLY A 50 14.11 -1.92 -1.84
N ALA A 51 12.87 -1.77 -2.29
CA ALA A 51 11.88 -0.99 -1.56
C ALA A 51 11.64 -1.57 -0.16
N ASN A 52 11.41 -0.70 0.82
CA ASN A 52 11.11 -1.10 2.19
C ASN A 52 9.63 -1.44 2.37
N ALA A 53 8.75 -0.70 1.71
CA ALA A 53 7.31 -0.93 1.80
C ALA A 53 6.61 -0.56 0.50
N ILE A 54 5.43 -1.13 0.32
CA ILE A 54 4.52 -0.81 -0.78
C ILE A 54 3.19 -0.33 -0.20
N LEU A 55 2.53 0.56 -0.94
CA LEU A 55 1.24 1.10 -0.57
C LEU A 55 0.22 0.71 -1.63
N MET A 56 -0.88 0.08 -1.23
CA MET A 56 -1.90 -0.39 -2.14
C MET A 56 -3.29 -0.43 -1.48
N HIS A 57 -4.31 -0.63 -2.29
CA HIS A 57 -5.68 -0.80 -1.81
C HIS A 57 -5.94 -2.25 -1.37
N LYS A 58 -6.92 -2.44 -0.50
CA LYS A 58 -7.28 -3.73 0.09
C LYS A 58 -7.61 -4.81 -0.94
N GLY A 59 -8.21 -4.43 -2.07
CA GLY A 59 -8.62 -5.38 -3.11
C GLY A 59 -7.45 -6.13 -3.73
N ILE A 60 -6.35 -5.45 -3.95
CA ILE A 60 -5.12 -6.05 -4.48
C ILE A 60 -4.53 -7.07 -3.49
N VAL A 61 -4.53 -6.73 -2.21
CA VAL A 61 -4.05 -7.63 -1.15
C VAL A 61 -4.94 -8.86 -1.05
N ARG A 62 -6.26 -8.65 -1.00
CA ARG A 62 -7.26 -9.73 -0.87
C ARG A 62 -7.22 -10.68 -2.07
N ALA A 63 -6.98 -10.17 -3.26
CA ALA A 63 -6.84 -10.98 -4.47
C ALA A 63 -5.52 -11.76 -4.54
N GLY A 64 -4.61 -11.54 -3.59
CA GLY A 64 -3.36 -12.27 -3.49
C GLY A 64 -2.21 -11.69 -4.32
N HIS A 65 -2.40 -10.57 -4.97
CA HIS A 65 -1.36 -9.99 -5.85
C HIS A 65 -0.16 -9.45 -5.07
N ARG A 66 -0.35 -9.09 -3.80
CA ARG A 66 0.77 -8.69 -2.94
C ARG A 66 1.70 -9.88 -2.62
N GLY A 67 1.17 -11.09 -2.61
CA GLY A 67 1.90 -12.27 -2.17
C GLY A 67 1.94 -12.39 -0.65
N THR A 68 2.73 -13.36 -0.16
CA THR A 68 2.74 -13.75 1.27
C THR A 68 4.08 -13.53 1.97
N GLY A 69 5.15 -13.24 1.26
CA GLY A 69 6.47 -13.05 1.84
C GLY A 69 6.55 -11.87 2.80
N LYS A 70 7.63 -11.79 3.56
CA LYS A 70 7.91 -10.70 4.50
C LYS A 70 9.00 -9.76 4.03
N ASP A 71 9.34 -9.82 2.75
CA ASP A 71 10.45 -9.06 2.16
C ASP A 71 10.13 -7.58 1.99
N VAL A 72 8.86 -7.20 2.07
CA VAL A 72 8.42 -5.82 1.92
C VAL A 72 7.29 -5.53 2.90
N GLY A 73 7.32 -4.35 3.52
CA GLY A 73 6.24 -3.87 4.37
C GLY A 73 4.98 -3.57 3.56
N LEU A 74 3.83 -3.71 4.19
CA LEU A 74 2.54 -3.47 3.55
C LEU A 74 1.84 -2.30 4.21
N ILE A 75 1.51 -1.28 3.40
CA ILE A 75 0.69 -0.15 3.81
C ILE A 75 -0.61 -0.22 3.00
N ILE A 76 -1.75 -0.24 3.69
CA ILE A 76 -3.05 -0.22 3.03
C ILE A 76 -3.61 1.18 3.06
N HIS A 77 -3.98 1.69 1.88
CA HIS A 77 -4.59 3.01 1.74
C HIS A 77 -6.08 2.92 2.04
N LEU A 78 -6.56 3.73 2.97
CA LEU A 78 -7.91 3.64 3.50
C LEU A 78 -8.92 4.49 2.75
N SER A 79 -8.47 5.50 2.01
CA SER A 79 -9.36 6.42 1.28
C SER A 79 -9.13 6.32 -0.22
N ALA A 80 -10.16 6.59 -1.00
CA ALA A 80 -10.09 6.52 -2.46
C ALA A 80 -10.94 7.58 -3.13
N GLY A 81 -10.54 7.97 -4.31
CA GLY A 81 -11.28 8.82 -5.24
C GLY A 81 -10.84 8.50 -6.66
N THR A 82 -11.61 8.95 -7.62
CA THR A 82 -11.30 8.69 -9.04
C THR A 82 -11.39 9.98 -9.84
N SER A 83 -10.57 10.09 -10.87
CA SER A 83 -10.61 11.20 -11.83
C SER A 83 -11.92 11.23 -12.63
N LEU A 84 -12.69 10.15 -12.62
CA LEU A 84 -14.01 10.07 -13.26
C LEU A 84 -15.11 10.71 -12.41
N SER A 85 -14.85 11.00 -11.14
CA SER A 85 -15.82 11.65 -10.26
C SER A 85 -16.01 13.11 -10.66
N PRO A 86 -17.23 13.67 -10.49
CA PRO A 86 -17.46 15.12 -10.60
C PRO A 86 -16.56 15.95 -9.67
N ASP A 87 -16.19 15.38 -8.51
CA ASP A 87 -15.23 15.97 -7.60
C ASP A 87 -14.13 14.95 -7.28
N PRO A 88 -13.01 14.96 -8.04
CA PRO A 88 -11.90 14.03 -7.81
C PRO A 88 -11.24 14.15 -6.44
N ASN A 89 -11.44 15.28 -5.74
CA ASN A 89 -10.87 15.52 -4.41
C ASN A 89 -11.76 15.02 -3.28
N ALA A 90 -13.00 14.60 -3.58
CA ALA A 90 -13.90 14.00 -2.61
C ALA A 90 -13.48 12.55 -2.38
N LYS A 91 -12.59 12.32 -1.41
CA LYS A 91 -12.12 10.99 -1.06
C LYS A 91 -13.08 10.33 -0.07
N GLU A 92 -13.37 9.05 -0.33
CA GLU A 92 -14.23 8.24 0.52
C GLU A 92 -13.42 7.19 1.27
N LEU A 93 -13.85 6.84 2.48
CA LEU A 93 -13.25 5.75 3.22
C LEU A 93 -13.69 4.42 2.60
N VAL A 94 -12.73 3.63 2.11
CA VAL A 94 -12.99 2.35 1.42
C VAL A 94 -12.44 1.15 2.18
N CYS A 95 -11.75 1.37 3.27
CA CYS A 95 -11.19 0.32 4.11
C CYS A 95 -11.11 0.82 5.55
N THR A 96 -11.49 -0.04 6.49
CA THR A 96 -11.32 0.27 7.92
C THR A 96 -9.92 -0.14 8.38
N VAL A 97 -9.49 0.38 9.53
CA VAL A 97 -8.22 -0.04 10.16
C VAL A 97 -8.27 -1.53 10.51
N GLU A 98 -9.42 -2.00 11.01
CA GLU A 98 -9.63 -3.41 11.36
C GLU A 98 -9.46 -4.33 10.16
N GLU A 99 -10.04 -3.97 9.01
CA GLU A 99 -9.84 -4.73 7.77
C GLU A 99 -8.37 -4.76 7.36
N ALA A 100 -7.69 -3.62 7.45
CA ALA A 100 -6.27 -3.54 7.11
C ALA A 100 -5.42 -4.45 8.00
N VAL A 101 -5.69 -4.46 9.30
CA VAL A 101 -4.99 -5.34 10.26
C VAL A 101 -5.24 -6.81 9.91
N GLN A 102 -6.48 -7.18 9.59
CA GLN A 102 -6.83 -8.55 9.20
C GLN A 102 -6.14 -9.00 7.92
N LEU A 103 -5.84 -8.06 7.03
CA LEU A 103 -5.12 -8.33 5.77
C LEU A 103 -3.60 -8.32 5.94
N GLY A 104 -3.10 -8.12 7.15
CA GLY A 104 -1.67 -8.18 7.45
C GLY A 104 -0.93 -6.87 7.25
N ALA A 105 -1.63 -5.73 7.24
CA ALA A 105 -0.99 -4.43 7.07
C ALA A 105 -0.04 -4.10 8.23
N ASP A 106 1.11 -3.54 7.88
CA ASP A 106 2.07 -3.01 8.84
C ASP A 106 1.76 -1.56 9.19
N ALA A 107 1.10 -0.84 8.28
CA ALA A 107 0.63 0.52 8.47
C ALA A 107 -0.59 0.80 7.59
N VAL A 108 -1.21 1.95 7.82
CA VAL A 108 -2.31 2.46 7.01
C VAL A 108 -1.98 3.88 6.57
N SER A 109 -2.60 4.32 5.48
CA SER A 109 -2.48 5.68 4.99
C SER A 109 -3.84 6.25 4.64
N VAL A 110 -3.96 7.56 4.72
CA VAL A 110 -5.16 8.30 4.32
C VAL A 110 -4.75 9.54 3.55
N HIS A 111 -5.60 9.95 2.63
CA HIS A 111 -5.46 11.23 1.98
C HIS A 111 -6.18 12.29 2.80
N ILE A 112 -5.50 13.39 3.06
CA ILE A 112 -6.07 14.53 3.79
C ILE A 112 -6.13 15.72 2.82
N ASN A 113 -7.34 16.21 2.58
CA ASN A 113 -7.56 17.39 1.75
C ASN A 113 -7.67 18.65 2.59
#